data_f0df59e0eb99b8adf0d3d5cf60acc6a4
#
_entry.id   f0df59e0eb99b8adf0d3d5cf60acc6a4
#
_cell.length_a   1.000
_cell.length_b   1.000
_cell.length_c   1.000
_cell.angle_alpha   90.00
_cell.angle_beta   90.00
_cell.angle_gamma   90.00
#
_symmetry.space_group_name_H-M   'P 1'
#
loop_
_entity.id
_entity.type
_entity.pdbx_description
1 polymer ?
#
loop_
_entity_poly.entity_id
_entity_poly.type
_entity_poly.pdbx_seq_one_letter_code
_entity_poly.pdbx_strand_id
1 'polypeptide(L)'
;MSVFITFAAALLIFGAVIAIHEFGHFAVAKLCGVQVNEFSIGMGPTLIKTYRKGTQYTLRLLPVGGFVALEGEESPESEQAEGGSGDNDGPDIPPEVLEQRTGKPLNEAAVWQRMLVMAAGAVMNFVLGFVVLLLPVSYTHLRAHET
;
A
#
# COMPACT_ATOMS: atom_id res chain seq x y z
N MET A 1 12.46 -27.82 9.86
CA MET A 1 11.38 -26.93 9.38
C MET A 1 11.11 -27.25 7.92
N SER A 2 9.87 -27.49 7.50
CA SER A 2 9.64 -27.92 6.12
C SER A 2 9.89 -26.75 5.15
N VAL A 3 10.41 -27.04 3.97
CA VAL A 3 10.66 -26.06 2.89
C VAL A 3 9.40 -25.23 2.59
N PHE A 4 8.24 -25.83 2.73
CA PHE A 4 6.94 -25.16 2.56
C PHE A 4 6.73 -24.02 3.57
N ILE A 5 7.04 -24.25 4.86
CA ILE A 5 6.89 -23.21 5.91
C ILE A 5 7.86 -22.06 5.66
N THR A 6 9.09 -22.36 5.26
CA THR A 6 10.09 -21.34 4.94
C THR A 6 9.65 -20.49 3.74
N PHE A 7 9.13 -21.12 2.71
CA PHE A 7 8.64 -20.42 1.52
C PHE A 7 7.42 -19.56 1.85
N ALA A 8 6.46 -20.08 2.61
CA ALA A 8 5.28 -19.32 3.04
C ALA A 8 5.66 -18.13 3.91
N ALA A 9 6.60 -18.28 4.84
CA ALA A 9 7.10 -17.20 5.68
C ALA A 9 7.79 -16.10 4.84
N ALA A 10 8.63 -16.50 3.89
CA ALA A 10 9.31 -15.56 2.99
C ALA A 10 8.30 -14.76 2.15
N LEU A 11 7.25 -15.42 1.65
CA LEU A 11 6.17 -14.78 0.89
C LEU A 11 5.40 -13.76 1.72
N LEU A 12 5.08 -14.09 2.98
CA LEU A 12 4.39 -13.20 3.91
C LEU A 12 5.25 -11.98 4.26
N ILE A 13 6.55 -12.17 4.53
CA ILE A 13 7.48 -11.08 4.82
C ILE A 13 7.60 -10.16 3.61
N PHE A 14 7.74 -10.70 2.42
CA PHE A 14 7.82 -9.94 1.18
C PHE A 14 6.53 -9.13 0.94
N GLY A 15 5.38 -9.77 1.13
CA GLY A 15 4.08 -9.10 1.04
C GLY A 15 3.92 -7.96 2.04
N ALA A 16 4.38 -8.16 3.29
CA ALA A 16 4.35 -7.12 4.32
C ALA A 16 5.25 -5.92 3.97
N VAL A 17 6.44 -6.16 3.42
CA VAL A 17 7.36 -5.09 2.98
C VAL A 17 6.72 -4.25 1.86
N ILE A 18 6.08 -4.90 0.89
CA ILE A 18 5.37 -4.19 -0.18
C ILE A 18 4.17 -3.43 0.38
N ALA A 19 3.36 -4.04 1.24
CA ALA A 19 2.20 -3.38 1.82
C ALA A 19 2.59 -2.11 2.61
N ILE A 20 3.70 -2.14 3.33
CA ILE A 20 4.24 -0.98 4.06
C ILE A 20 4.75 0.08 3.09
N HIS A 21 5.39 -0.31 2.00
CA HIS A 21 5.81 0.58 0.92
C HIS A 21 4.61 1.33 0.34
N GLU A 22 3.57 0.61 -0.08
CA GLU A 22 2.33 1.17 -0.62
C GLU A 22 1.60 2.06 0.40
N PHE A 23 1.61 1.66 1.66
CA PHE A 23 1.07 2.48 2.74
C PHE A 23 1.79 3.82 2.87
N GLY A 24 3.09 3.89 2.59
CA GLY A 24 3.85 5.14 2.54
C GLY A 24 3.29 6.11 1.51
N HIS A 25 3.08 5.66 0.28
CA HIS A 25 2.45 6.45 -0.78
C HIS A 25 1.05 6.92 -0.39
N PHE A 26 0.24 6.01 0.12
CA PHE A 26 -1.11 6.29 0.60
C PHE A 26 -1.14 7.38 1.69
N ALA A 27 -0.32 7.22 2.73
CA ALA A 27 -0.30 8.14 3.86
C ALA A 27 0.12 9.56 3.45
N VAL A 28 1.20 9.68 2.66
CA VAL A 28 1.70 10.98 2.21
C VAL A 28 0.75 11.62 1.21
N ALA A 29 0.14 10.86 0.30
CA ALA A 29 -0.87 11.37 -0.61
C ALA A 29 -2.06 11.98 0.16
N LYS A 30 -2.58 11.27 1.16
CA LYS A 30 -3.65 11.79 2.04
C LYS A 30 -3.24 13.05 2.80
N LEU A 31 -2.01 13.11 3.34
CA LEU A 31 -1.49 14.29 4.03
C LEU A 31 -1.32 15.49 3.10
N CYS A 32 -0.96 15.26 1.85
CA CYS A 32 -0.82 16.29 0.82
C CYS A 32 -2.17 16.73 0.21
N GLY A 33 -3.28 16.11 0.61
CA GLY A 33 -4.61 16.39 0.05
C GLY A 33 -4.81 15.85 -1.36
N VAL A 34 -3.99 14.87 -1.78
CA VAL A 34 -4.15 14.17 -3.06
C VAL A 34 -5.22 13.10 -2.92
N GLN A 35 -6.10 13.00 -3.93
CA GLN A 35 -7.14 12.00 -3.93
C GLN A 35 -6.54 10.60 -4.18
N VAL A 36 -6.81 9.70 -3.25
CA VAL A 36 -6.52 8.28 -3.40
C VAL A 36 -7.80 7.57 -3.80
N ASN A 37 -7.80 6.97 -4.98
CA ASN A 37 -8.94 6.26 -5.52
C ASN A 37 -9.06 4.86 -4.95
N GLU A 38 -7.94 4.12 -4.93
CA GLU A 38 -7.87 2.77 -4.39
C GLU A 38 -6.59 2.53 -3.61
N PHE A 39 -6.71 1.80 -2.51
CA PHE A 39 -5.60 1.21 -1.78
C PHE A 39 -5.83 -0.30 -1.70
N SER A 40 -5.02 -1.06 -2.41
CA SER A 40 -5.13 -2.51 -2.51
C SER A 40 -3.95 -3.22 -1.89
N ILE A 41 -4.23 -4.23 -1.08
CA ILE A 41 -3.23 -5.14 -0.51
C ILE A 41 -3.41 -6.51 -1.14
N GLY A 42 -2.34 -7.05 -1.71
CA GLY A 42 -2.31 -8.35 -2.35
C GLY A 42 -2.61 -8.31 -3.84
N MET A 43 -2.65 -9.47 -4.42
CA MET A 43 -2.96 -9.71 -5.85
C MET A 43 -4.05 -10.78 -6.00
N GLY A 44 -4.61 -10.88 -7.21
CA GLY A 44 -5.64 -11.88 -7.55
C GLY A 44 -7.06 -11.43 -7.23
N PRO A 45 -8.00 -12.37 -7.09
CA PRO A 45 -9.40 -12.04 -6.88
C PRO A 45 -9.63 -11.30 -5.55
N THR A 46 -10.57 -10.38 -5.57
CA THR A 46 -10.92 -9.55 -4.42
C THR A 46 -11.68 -10.37 -3.38
N LEU A 47 -11.19 -10.36 -2.14
CA LEU A 47 -11.87 -10.98 -0.99
C LEU A 47 -12.79 -9.99 -0.29
N ILE A 48 -12.31 -8.78 -0.06
CA ILE A 48 -13.01 -7.74 0.70
C ILE A 48 -12.84 -6.41 -0.01
N LYS A 49 -13.96 -5.72 -0.25
CA LYS A 49 -14.00 -4.31 -0.69
C LYS A 49 -14.67 -3.47 0.38
N THR A 50 -14.08 -2.36 0.73
CA THR A 50 -14.64 -1.38 1.67
C THR A 50 -14.41 0.03 1.15
N TYR A 51 -15.40 0.88 1.26
CA TYR A 51 -15.32 2.27 0.85
C TYR A 51 -15.31 3.18 2.06
N ARG A 52 -14.38 4.12 2.11
CA ARG A 52 -14.33 5.11 3.18
C ARG A 52 -13.70 6.42 2.69
N LYS A 53 -14.40 7.53 2.92
CA LYS A 53 -13.93 8.87 2.57
C LYS A 53 -13.43 8.99 1.11
N GLY A 54 -14.21 8.48 0.16
CA GLY A 54 -13.89 8.54 -1.26
C GLY A 54 -12.75 7.62 -1.73
N THR A 55 -12.23 6.75 -0.85
CA THR A 55 -11.19 5.78 -1.16
C THR A 55 -11.74 4.37 -1.05
N GLN A 56 -11.46 3.55 -2.05
CA GLN A 56 -11.71 2.11 -2.03
C GLN A 56 -10.54 1.40 -1.35
N TYR A 57 -10.85 0.56 -0.38
CA TYR A 57 -9.88 -0.34 0.27
C TYR A 57 -10.18 -1.76 -0.17
N THR A 58 -9.19 -2.42 -0.75
CA THR A 58 -9.34 -3.76 -1.32
C THR A 58 -8.34 -4.71 -0.69
N LEU A 59 -8.82 -5.86 -0.22
CA LEU A 59 -7.98 -6.97 0.21
C LEU A 59 -8.14 -8.11 -0.80
N ARG A 60 -7.04 -8.61 -1.34
CA ARG A 60 -7.01 -9.65 -2.35
C ARG A 60 -6.47 -10.96 -1.77
N LEU A 61 -6.72 -12.07 -2.48
CA LEU A 61 -6.46 -13.43 -1.98
C LEU A 61 -4.97 -13.73 -1.73
N LEU A 62 -4.10 -13.31 -2.64
CA LEU A 62 -2.67 -13.58 -2.52
C LEU A 62 -1.99 -12.43 -1.75
N PRO A 63 -1.34 -12.72 -0.61
CA PRO A 63 -0.67 -11.70 0.22
C PRO A 63 0.66 -11.25 -0.39
N VAL A 64 0.69 -11.07 -1.69
CA VAL A 64 1.88 -10.64 -2.45
C VAL A 64 1.51 -9.43 -3.27
N GLY A 65 2.30 -8.38 -3.13
CA GLY A 65 2.04 -7.14 -3.85
C GLY A 65 0.99 -6.25 -3.19
N GLY A 66 0.62 -5.26 -3.91
CA GLY A 66 -0.35 -4.23 -3.56
C GLY A 66 -0.18 -3.06 -4.49
N PHE A 67 -1.07 -2.10 -4.45
CA PHE A 67 -0.93 -0.85 -5.18
C PHE A 67 -1.77 0.26 -4.54
N VAL A 68 -1.38 1.48 -4.83
CA VAL A 68 -2.15 2.69 -4.54
C VAL A 68 -2.48 3.37 -5.85
N ALA A 69 -3.75 3.53 -6.17
CA ALA A 69 -4.20 4.29 -7.32
C ALA A 69 -4.48 5.73 -6.90
N LEU A 70 -3.71 6.67 -7.43
CA LEU A 70 -3.88 8.10 -7.20
C LEU A 70 -4.63 8.72 -8.38
N GLU A 71 -5.53 9.64 -8.10
CA GLU A 71 -6.22 10.36 -9.15
C GLU A 71 -5.24 11.26 -9.93
N GLY A 72 -5.30 11.18 -11.28
CA GLY A 72 -4.40 11.94 -12.15
C GLY A 72 -2.98 11.38 -12.25
N GLU A 73 -2.75 10.14 -11.84
CA GLU A 73 -1.52 9.40 -12.06
C GLU A 73 -1.61 8.64 -13.39
N GLU A 74 -0.80 9.03 -14.36
CA GLU A 74 -0.63 8.31 -15.63
C GLU A 74 0.46 7.24 -15.47
N SER A 75 0.20 6.21 -14.66
CA SER A 75 1.13 5.10 -14.47
C SER A 75 0.67 3.88 -15.28
N PRO A 76 1.60 3.11 -15.89
CA PRO A 76 1.27 1.82 -16.52
C PRO A 76 0.62 0.83 -15.53
N GLU A 77 0.82 1.03 -14.22
CA GLU A 77 0.22 0.24 -13.15
C GLU A 77 -1.26 0.57 -12.93
N SER A 78 -1.68 1.80 -13.24
CA SER A 78 -3.10 2.17 -13.21
C SER A 78 -3.88 1.51 -14.36
N GLU A 79 -3.24 1.31 -15.52
CA GLU A 79 -3.83 0.54 -16.64
C GLU A 79 -3.90 -0.96 -16.33
N GLN A 80 -2.97 -1.50 -15.52
CA GLN A 80 -3.02 -2.90 -15.07
C GLN A 80 -4.09 -3.13 -13.99
N ALA A 81 -4.45 -2.10 -13.22
CA ALA A 81 -5.59 -2.15 -12.32
C ALA A 81 -6.93 -2.23 -13.08
N GLU A 82 -6.99 -1.66 -14.28
CA GLU A 82 -8.14 -1.79 -15.18
C GLU A 82 -8.09 -3.06 -16.04
N GLY A 83 -6.88 -3.66 -16.28
CA GLY A 83 -6.63 -4.78 -17.16
C GLY A 83 -6.43 -6.16 -16.50
N GLY A 84 -6.42 -6.23 -15.18
CA GLY A 84 -6.12 -7.46 -14.43
C GLY A 84 -7.33 -8.37 -14.23
N SER A 85 -7.55 -9.28 -15.13
CA SER A 85 -8.49 -10.41 -15.11
C SER A 85 -9.95 -10.08 -15.43
N GLY A 86 -10.41 -10.60 -16.54
CA GLY A 86 -11.75 -10.71 -17.09
C GLY A 86 -12.96 -10.97 -16.20
N ASP A 87 -12.98 -10.47 -15.00
CA ASP A 87 -14.21 -10.21 -14.29
C ASP A 87 -14.60 -8.76 -14.59
N ASN A 88 -15.78 -8.60 -15.20
CA ASN A 88 -16.42 -7.32 -15.51
C ASN A 88 -16.77 -6.50 -14.23
N ASP A 89 -15.87 -6.50 -13.26
CA ASP A 89 -15.86 -5.62 -12.09
C ASP A 89 -15.07 -4.34 -12.44
N GLY A 90 -15.49 -3.66 -13.51
CA GLY A 90 -15.27 -2.23 -13.58
C GLY A 90 -15.76 -1.64 -12.25
N PRO A 91 -15.13 -0.58 -11.72
CA PRO A 91 -15.48 -0.10 -10.40
C PRO A 91 -16.94 0.37 -10.43
N ASP A 92 -17.88 -0.49 -10.02
CA ASP A 92 -19.19 -0.08 -9.54
C ASP A 92 -18.96 0.71 -8.24
N ILE A 93 -18.25 1.84 -8.40
CA ILE A 93 -18.04 2.76 -7.29
C ILE A 93 -19.39 3.41 -7.02
N PRO A 94 -19.98 3.18 -5.86
CA PRO A 94 -21.27 3.81 -5.52
C PRO A 94 -21.19 5.33 -5.72
N PRO A 95 -22.20 5.96 -6.31
CA PRO A 95 -22.19 7.40 -6.53
C PRO A 95 -21.89 8.22 -5.28
N GLU A 96 -22.35 7.73 -4.12
CA GLU A 96 -22.09 8.32 -2.80
C GLU A 96 -20.60 8.39 -2.44
N VAL A 97 -19.80 7.45 -2.96
CA VAL A 97 -18.34 7.42 -2.73
C VAL A 97 -17.64 8.43 -3.63
N LEU A 98 -18.14 8.62 -4.85
CA LEU A 98 -17.64 9.63 -5.78
C LEU A 98 -17.86 11.05 -5.24
N GLU A 99 -19.02 11.32 -4.63
CA GLU A 99 -19.31 12.60 -3.98
C GLU A 99 -18.41 12.90 -2.77
N GLN A 100 -17.88 11.86 -2.12
CA GLN A 100 -16.93 11.99 -1.00
C GLN A 100 -15.48 12.24 -1.43
N ARG A 101 -15.19 12.22 -2.74
CA ARG A 101 -13.87 12.54 -3.28
C ARG A 101 -13.66 14.05 -3.24
N THR A 102 -12.90 14.50 -2.26
CA THR A 102 -12.62 15.94 -2.04
C THR A 102 -11.14 16.28 -2.26
N GLY A 103 -10.31 15.27 -2.55
CA GLY A 103 -8.91 15.47 -2.83
C GLY A 103 -8.67 16.02 -4.24
N LYS A 104 -7.50 16.62 -4.43
CA LYS A 104 -7.05 17.08 -5.75
C LYS A 104 -6.31 15.94 -6.49
N PRO A 105 -6.36 15.91 -7.83
CA PRO A 105 -5.57 14.95 -8.59
C PRO A 105 -4.07 15.23 -8.43
N LEU A 106 -3.24 14.17 -8.56
CA LEU A 106 -1.79 14.25 -8.36
C LEU A 106 -1.12 15.23 -9.33
N ASN A 107 -1.60 15.30 -10.57
CA ASN A 107 -1.07 16.21 -11.59
C ASN A 107 -1.29 17.70 -11.25
N GLU A 108 -2.29 18.04 -10.44
CA GLU A 108 -2.54 19.38 -9.91
C GLU A 108 -1.81 19.67 -8.59
N ALA A 109 -1.20 18.64 -7.98
CA ALA A 109 -0.40 18.82 -6.78
C ALA A 109 0.91 19.54 -7.08
N ALA A 110 1.40 20.32 -6.12
CA ALA A 110 2.69 20.98 -6.25
C ALA A 110 3.81 19.96 -6.50
N VAL A 111 4.83 20.34 -7.27
CA VAL A 111 5.92 19.43 -7.66
C VAL A 111 6.56 18.75 -6.44
N TRP A 112 6.81 19.51 -5.37
CA TRP A 112 7.39 18.97 -4.14
C TRP A 112 6.48 17.93 -3.46
N GLN A 113 5.14 18.09 -3.54
CA GLN A 113 4.17 17.14 -3.01
C GLN A 113 4.21 15.82 -3.81
N ARG A 114 4.29 15.92 -5.14
CA ARG A 114 4.47 14.75 -6.01
C ARG A 114 5.76 14.00 -5.69
N MET A 115 6.86 14.73 -5.51
CA MET A 115 8.15 14.14 -5.12
C MET A 115 8.07 13.45 -3.75
N LEU A 116 7.39 14.04 -2.76
CA LEU A 116 7.19 13.43 -1.45
C LEU A 116 6.36 12.15 -1.54
N VAL A 117 5.28 12.17 -2.31
CA VAL A 117 4.45 10.96 -2.51
C VAL A 117 5.28 9.86 -3.14
N MET A 118 6.04 10.16 -4.20
CA MET A 118 6.92 9.18 -4.87
C MET A 118 7.99 8.60 -3.93
N ALA A 119 8.62 9.43 -3.10
CA ALA A 119 9.67 8.99 -2.18
C ALA A 119 9.13 8.25 -0.95
N ALA A 120 7.85 8.43 -0.61
CA ALA A 120 7.27 7.96 0.64
C ALA A 120 7.34 6.45 0.83
N GLY A 121 7.16 5.67 -0.24
CA GLY A 121 7.27 4.22 -0.19
C GLY A 121 8.65 3.76 0.25
N ALA A 122 9.70 4.30 -0.39
CA ALA A 122 11.09 4.00 -0.03
C ALA A 122 11.41 4.43 1.41
N VAL A 123 10.97 5.60 1.83
CA VAL A 123 11.16 6.11 3.21
C VAL A 123 10.51 5.17 4.22
N MET A 124 9.30 4.68 3.96
CA MET A 124 8.62 3.73 4.86
C MET A 124 9.38 2.40 4.98
N ASN A 125 9.99 1.91 3.90
CA ASN A 125 10.84 0.72 3.97
C ASN A 125 12.12 0.96 4.76
N PHE A 126 12.72 2.15 4.69
CA PHE A 126 13.84 2.52 5.56
C PHE A 126 13.42 2.57 7.03
N VAL A 127 12.26 3.15 7.34
CA VAL A 127 11.72 3.17 8.71
C VAL A 127 11.48 1.76 9.21
N LEU A 128 10.88 0.89 8.39
CA LEU A 128 10.67 -0.51 8.73
C LEU A 128 12.00 -1.22 9.02
N GLY A 129 13.00 -1.09 8.15
CA GLY A 129 14.32 -1.67 8.34
C GLY A 129 15.00 -1.19 9.63
N PHE A 130 14.89 0.09 9.93
CA PHE A 130 15.41 0.65 11.17
C PHE A 130 14.71 0.08 12.41
N VAL A 131 13.39 -0.03 12.40
CA VAL A 131 12.61 -0.63 13.50
C VAL A 131 12.99 -2.09 13.70
N VAL A 132 13.08 -2.86 12.60
CA VAL A 132 13.47 -4.28 12.65
C VAL A 132 14.89 -4.46 13.21
N LEU A 133 15.82 -3.54 12.94
CA LEU A 133 17.18 -3.58 13.50
C LEU A 133 17.21 -3.21 14.98
N LEU A 134 16.37 -2.27 15.42
CA LEU A 134 16.33 -1.86 16.84
C LEU A 134 15.79 -2.96 17.75
N LEU A 135 14.82 -3.75 17.28
CA LEU A 135 14.19 -4.79 18.11
C LEU A 135 15.18 -5.83 18.65
N PRO A 136 16.04 -6.50 17.83
CA PRO A 136 17.01 -7.46 18.34
C PRO A 136 18.12 -6.80 19.16
N VAL A 137 18.55 -5.58 18.82
CA VAL A 137 19.57 -4.86 19.60
C VAL A 137 19.06 -4.56 21.00
N SER A 138 17.81 -4.07 21.12
CA SER A 138 17.18 -3.83 22.42
C SER A 138 17.01 -5.12 23.23
N TYR A 139 16.60 -6.21 22.59
CA TYR A 139 16.42 -7.51 23.25
C TYR A 139 17.75 -8.10 23.76
N THR A 140 18.81 -8.04 22.95
CA THR A 140 20.13 -8.53 23.34
C THR A 140 20.75 -7.70 24.45
N HIS A 141 20.54 -6.38 24.44
CA HIS A 141 21.04 -5.48 25.50
C HIS A 141 20.34 -5.74 26.84
N LEU A 142 19.03 -5.93 26.86
CA LEU A 142 18.28 -6.27 28.06
C LEU A 142 18.70 -7.61 28.64
N ARG A 143 18.92 -8.63 27.81
CA ARG A 143 19.35 -9.95 28.25
C ARG A 143 20.80 -9.98 28.79
N ALA A 144 21.67 -9.11 28.29
CA ALA A 144 23.02 -8.98 28.79
C ALA A 144 23.07 -8.37 30.21
N HIS A 145 22.05 -7.63 30.62
CA HIS A 145 21.94 -7.07 31.97
C HIS A 145 21.37 -8.05 33.01
N GLU A 146 20.72 -9.14 32.56
CA GLU A 146 20.17 -10.18 33.47
C GLU A 146 21.15 -11.31 33.79
N THR A 147 22.29 -11.35 33.15
CA THR A 147 23.38 -12.27 33.40
C THR A 147 24.58 -11.56 34.01
#